data_99bd9735c25651765a6402332df0a5a7
#
_entry.id   99bd9735c25651765a6402332df0a5a7
#
_cell.length_a   1.000
_cell.length_b   1.000
_cell.length_c   1.000
_cell.angle_alpha   90.00
_cell.angle_beta   90.00
_cell.angle_gamma   90.00
#
_symmetry.space_group_name_H-M   'P 1'
#
loop_
_entity.id
_entity.type
_entity.pdbx_description
1 polymer ?
#
loop_
_entity_poly.entity_id
_entity_poly.type
_entity_poly.pdbx_seq_one_letter_code
_entity_poly.pdbx_strand_id
1 'polypeptide(L)'
;MRRIMFALLVSVVTAIVPLSSPSGAAVVSKPIKSVHIVIEHPRLVATPLRHALVRVAASVRLNIDELRAEWQQVAICEVDGDWDMTGPTFSGIGFSNGTWYQYGGRRFAPLAGEASRDQQILIGMRVVHGQVPDQDGCSPSGW
;
A
#
# COMPACT_ATOMS: atom_id res chain seq x y z
N MET A 1 49.13 0.08 -0.44
CA MET A 1 48.67 0.22 0.95
C MET A 1 48.69 1.68 1.35
N ARG A 2 47.54 2.36 1.31
CA ARG A 2 47.40 3.73 1.85
C ARG A 2 46.02 3.81 2.48
N ARG A 3 45.97 3.78 3.82
CA ARG A 3 44.76 4.00 4.63
C ARG A 3 44.54 5.49 4.75
N ILE A 4 43.40 5.98 4.25
CA ILE A 4 42.95 7.35 4.45
C ILE A 4 41.89 7.27 5.56
N MET A 5 42.24 7.77 6.77
CA MET A 5 41.29 8.00 7.88
C MET A 5 40.57 9.33 7.58
N PHE A 6 39.26 9.27 7.43
CA PHE A 6 38.38 10.46 7.49
C PHE A 6 37.86 10.62 8.92
N ALA A 7 38.30 11.70 9.56
CA ALA A 7 37.76 12.14 10.85
C ALA A 7 36.45 12.92 10.59
N LEU A 8 35.34 12.42 11.12
CA LEU A 8 34.05 13.11 11.12
C LEU A 8 33.97 14.03 12.34
N LEU A 9 34.02 15.34 12.07
CA LEU A 9 33.70 16.39 13.06
C LEU A 9 32.18 16.52 13.17
N VAL A 10 31.65 16.11 14.32
CA VAL A 10 30.23 16.34 14.68
C VAL A 10 30.13 17.68 15.40
N SER A 11 29.56 18.68 14.73
CA SER A 11 29.19 19.96 15.33
C SER A 11 27.82 19.87 15.97
N VAL A 12 27.78 19.92 17.29
CA VAL A 12 26.53 20.05 18.06
C VAL A 12 26.16 21.54 18.14
N VAL A 13 25.07 21.91 17.45
CA VAL A 13 24.46 23.24 17.60
C VAL A 13 23.35 23.15 18.63
N THR A 14 23.58 23.68 19.80
CA THR A 14 22.58 23.86 20.87
C THR A 14 21.78 25.14 20.60
N ALA A 15 20.54 25.01 20.16
CA ALA A 15 19.60 26.11 20.04
C ALA A 15 18.92 26.36 21.41
N ILE A 16 19.15 27.51 22.00
CA ILE A 16 18.47 28.00 23.20
C ILE A 16 17.18 28.69 22.75
N VAL A 17 16.02 28.11 23.10
CA VAL A 17 14.71 28.71 22.86
C VAL A 17 14.30 29.51 24.09
N PRO A 18 13.99 30.82 24.00
CA PRO A 18 13.49 31.60 25.14
C PRO A 18 12.02 31.23 25.43
N LEU A 19 11.72 30.88 26.68
CA LEU A 19 10.36 30.76 27.20
C LEU A 19 9.72 32.17 27.31
N SER A 20 8.79 32.46 26.43
CA SER A 20 7.87 33.57 26.57
C SER A 20 6.58 33.06 27.22
N SER A 21 6.32 33.48 28.47
CA SER A 21 5.06 33.20 29.16
C SER A 21 3.93 34.06 28.56
N PRO A 22 2.82 33.54 28.14
CA PRO A 22 1.63 34.35 27.86
C PRO A 22 0.84 34.58 29.14
N SER A 23 0.59 35.85 29.38
CA SER A 23 -0.26 36.44 30.41
C SER A 23 -1.70 35.90 30.26
N GLY A 24 -2.32 35.58 31.40
CA GLY A 24 -3.65 34.97 31.45
C GLY A 24 -4.78 35.87 30.93
N ALA A 25 -5.50 35.35 29.97
CA ALA A 25 -6.85 35.79 29.65
C ALA A 25 -7.84 34.72 30.15
N ALA A 26 -8.70 35.10 31.10
CA ALA A 26 -9.76 34.24 31.62
C ALA A 26 -10.75 33.94 30.50
N VAL A 27 -10.74 32.70 29.97
CA VAL A 27 -11.73 32.23 29.04
C VAL A 27 -12.96 31.75 29.83
N VAL A 28 -14.05 32.52 29.72
CA VAL A 28 -15.38 32.13 30.20
C VAL A 28 -15.84 30.93 29.39
N SER A 29 -15.72 29.75 29.98
CA SER A 29 -16.21 28.48 29.36
C SER A 29 -17.73 28.42 29.42
N LYS A 30 -18.40 28.66 28.30
CA LYS A 30 -19.78 28.21 28.12
C LYS A 30 -19.82 26.67 28.21
N PRO A 31 -20.79 26.08 28.94
CA PRO A 31 -20.92 24.61 28.95
C PRO A 31 -21.28 24.14 27.55
N ILE A 32 -20.36 23.42 26.93
CA ILE A 32 -20.63 22.69 25.70
C ILE A 32 -21.53 21.52 26.07
N LYS A 33 -22.81 21.52 25.59
CA LYS A 33 -23.66 20.35 25.65
C LYS A 33 -22.90 19.18 25.07
N SER A 34 -22.74 18.11 25.86
CA SER A 34 -22.12 16.86 25.43
C SER A 34 -22.83 16.38 24.18
N VAL A 35 -22.23 16.59 23.04
CA VAL A 35 -22.64 15.90 21.81
C VAL A 35 -22.13 14.48 21.96
N HIS A 36 -23.02 13.55 22.31
CA HIS A 36 -22.74 12.14 22.17
C HIS A 36 -22.60 11.86 20.67
N ILE A 37 -21.37 11.94 20.18
CA ILE A 37 -21.03 11.38 18.87
C ILE A 37 -21.11 9.86 19.09
N VAL A 38 -22.26 9.28 18.75
CA VAL A 38 -22.37 7.85 18.53
C VAL A 38 -21.50 7.60 17.29
N ILE A 39 -20.26 7.18 17.52
CA ILE A 39 -19.44 6.61 16.47
C ILE A 39 -20.11 5.26 16.16
N GLU A 40 -21.13 5.30 15.30
CA GLU A 40 -21.52 4.09 14.59
C GLU A 40 -20.26 3.64 13.85
N HIS A 41 -19.63 2.60 14.38
CA HIS A 41 -18.62 1.88 13.61
C HIS A 41 -19.32 1.50 12.32
N PRO A 42 -18.87 2.03 11.14
CA PRO A 42 -19.45 1.56 9.90
C PRO A 42 -19.21 0.05 9.92
N ARG A 43 -20.28 -0.72 10.07
CA ARG A 43 -20.24 -2.14 9.76
C ARG A 43 -19.68 -2.17 8.37
N LEU A 44 -18.38 -2.54 8.28
CA LEU A 44 -17.69 -2.75 7.03
C LEU A 44 -18.48 -3.84 6.32
N VAL A 45 -19.49 -3.41 5.55
CA VAL A 45 -20.18 -4.30 4.62
C VAL A 45 -19.04 -4.81 3.77
N ALA A 46 -18.69 -6.09 3.99
CA ALA A 46 -17.57 -6.69 3.31
C ALA A 46 -17.86 -6.56 1.82
N THR A 47 -17.11 -5.67 1.16
CA THR A 47 -17.33 -5.39 -0.25
C THR A 47 -17.13 -6.68 -1.06
N PRO A 48 -17.79 -6.84 -2.20
CA PRO A 48 -17.60 -8.02 -3.06
C PRO A 48 -16.12 -8.28 -3.37
N LEU A 49 -15.30 -7.23 -3.46
CA LEU A 49 -13.85 -7.33 -3.63
C LEU A 49 -13.17 -8.01 -2.43
N ARG A 50 -13.49 -7.58 -1.20
CA ARG A 50 -12.90 -8.18 0.01
C ARG A 50 -13.28 -9.66 0.14
N HIS A 51 -14.52 -10.02 -0.16
CA HIS A 51 -14.93 -11.43 -0.17
C HIS A 51 -14.19 -12.25 -1.23
N ALA A 52 -13.96 -11.67 -2.42
CA ALA A 52 -13.18 -12.32 -3.47
C ALA A 52 -11.73 -12.57 -3.02
N LEU A 53 -11.08 -11.57 -2.42
CA LEU A 53 -9.72 -11.71 -1.91
C LEU A 53 -9.60 -12.73 -0.77
N VAL A 54 -10.53 -12.74 0.18
CA VAL A 54 -10.56 -13.75 1.25
C VAL A 54 -10.64 -15.17 0.67
N ARG A 55 -11.50 -15.40 -0.33
CA ARG A 55 -11.60 -16.72 -0.98
C ARG A 55 -10.33 -17.10 -1.73
N VAL A 56 -9.71 -16.14 -2.42
CA VAL A 56 -8.46 -16.38 -3.15
C VAL A 56 -7.32 -16.66 -2.19
N ALA A 57 -7.17 -15.90 -1.12
CA ALA A 57 -6.16 -16.16 -0.09
C ALA A 57 -6.34 -17.55 0.53
N ALA A 58 -7.57 -17.90 0.92
CA ALA A 58 -7.87 -19.22 1.47
C ALA A 58 -7.55 -20.37 0.50
N SER A 59 -7.70 -20.17 -0.82
CA SER A 59 -7.38 -21.20 -1.81
C SER A 59 -5.89 -21.56 -1.87
N VAL A 60 -5.02 -20.63 -1.45
CA VAL A 60 -3.56 -20.81 -1.34
C VAL A 60 -3.09 -20.95 0.11
N ARG A 61 -4.03 -21.18 1.05
CA ARG A 61 -3.78 -21.37 2.49
C ARG A 61 -3.14 -20.16 3.18
N LEU A 62 -3.40 -18.96 2.69
CA LEU A 62 -3.00 -17.68 3.28
C LEU A 62 -4.20 -16.94 3.85
N ASN A 63 -3.97 -16.03 4.78
CA ASN A 63 -4.92 -14.98 5.08
C ASN A 63 -4.72 -13.79 4.12
N ILE A 64 -5.61 -12.80 4.18
CA ILE A 64 -5.60 -11.68 3.23
C ILE A 64 -4.36 -10.78 3.40
N ASP A 65 -3.82 -10.64 4.62
CA ASP A 65 -2.67 -9.78 4.87
C ASP A 65 -1.37 -10.47 4.45
N GLU A 66 -1.28 -11.78 4.63
CA GLU A 66 -0.20 -12.61 4.07
C GLU A 66 -0.21 -12.53 2.53
N LEU A 67 -1.37 -12.70 1.89
CA LEU A 67 -1.48 -12.57 0.44
C LEU A 67 -1.03 -11.19 -0.06
N ARG A 68 -1.40 -10.12 0.65
CA ARG A 68 -0.96 -8.76 0.31
C ARG A 68 0.54 -8.58 0.48
N ALA A 69 1.13 -9.21 1.51
CA ALA A 69 2.57 -9.17 1.73
C ALA A 69 3.34 -9.86 0.60
N GLU A 70 2.89 -11.03 0.14
CA GLU A 70 3.48 -11.73 -1.00
C GLU A 70 3.46 -10.85 -2.28
N TRP A 71 2.30 -10.28 -2.59
CA TRP A 71 2.17 -9.41 -3.77
C TRP A 71 2.92 -8.08 -3.63
N GLN A 72 3.17 -7.61 -2.40
CA GLN A 72 4.04 -6.46 -2.18
C GLN A 72 5.49 -6.77 -2.56
N GLN A 73 5.98 -8.00 -2.33
CA GLN A 73 7.32 -8.40 -2.79
C GLN A 73 7.40 -8.41 -4.32
N VAL A 74 6.36 -8.89 -5.01
CA VAL A 74 6.28 -8.81 -6.47
C VAL A 74 6.37 -7.36 -6.94
N ALA A 75 5.59 -6.46 -6.36
CA ALA A 75 5.61 -5.04 -6.73
C ALA A 75 6.97 -4.40 -6.50
N ILE A 76 7.65 -4.70 -5.38
CA ILE A 76 9.01 -4.21 -5.10
C ILE A 76 9.98 -4.69 -6.17
N CYS A 77 9.88 -5.94 -6.57
CA CYS A 77 10.78 -6.54 -7.53
C CYS A 77 10.56 -6.05 -8.96
N GLU A 78 9.31 -5.97 -9.39
CA GLU A 78 8.96 -5.64 -10.78
C GLU A 78 8.98 -4.14 -11.07
N VAL A 79 8.57 -3.31 -10.11
CA VAL A 79 8.32 -1.88 -10.32
C VAL A 79 8.79 -1.02 -9.14
N ASP A 80 9.76 -1.46 -8.35
CA ASP A 80 10.28 -0.75 -7.17
C ASP A 80 9.17 -0.37 -6.16
N GLY A 81 8.08 -1.12 -6.14
CA GLY A 81 6.92 -0.87 -5.27
C GLY A 81 5.93 0.18 -5.80
N ASP A 82 6.09 0.65 -7.03
CA ASP A 82 5.18 1.62 -7.66
C ASP A 82 3.92 0.93 -8.21
N TRP A 83 2.94 0.75 -7.34
CA TRP A 83 1.63 0.19 -7.72
C TRP A 83 0.85 1.08 -8.70
N ASP A 84 1.16 2.37 -8.73
CA ASP A 84 0.40 3.37 -9.50
C ASP A 84 1.05 3.63 -10.87
N MET A 85 2.09 2.87 -11.24
CA MET A 85 2.74 2.97 -12.53
C MET A 85 1.73 2.87 -13.67
N THR A 86 1.79 3.85 -14.58
CA THR A 86 0.99 3.85 -15.82
C THR A 86 1.89 4.06 -17.02
N GLY A 87 1.78 3.20 -18.01
CA GLY A 87 2.59 3.29 -19.22
C GLY A 87 1.85 2.75 -20.45
N PRO A 88 2.38 2.99 -21.64
CA PRO A 88 1.73 2.58 -22.89
C PRO A 88 1.70 1.05 -23.09
N THR A 89 2.63 0.33 -22.46
CA THR A 89 2.77 -1.13 -22.62
C THR A 89 2.50 -1.86 -21.31
N PHE A 90 3.00 -1.33 -20.19
CA PHE A 90 2.90 -1.94 -18.88
C PHE A 90 2.30 -0.96 -17.87
N SER A 91 1.60 -1.51 -16.86
CA SER A 91 0.98 -0.71 -15.79
C SER A 91 0.82 -1.52 -14.50
N GLY A 92 0.61 -0.78 -13.38
CA GLY A 92 0.49 -1.38 -12.04
C GLY A 92 1.76 -2.12 -11.65
N ILE A 93 1.62 -3.30 -11.08
CA ILE A 93 2.75 -4.14 -10.64
C ILE A 93 3.46 -4.86 -11.79
N GLY A 94 3.47 -4.30 -13.00
CA GLY A 94 4.17 -4.87 -14.14
C GLY A 94 3.29 -5.62 -15.13
N PHE A 95 1.97 -5.60 -15.00
CA PHE A 95 1.09 -6.20 -16.02
C PHE A 95 1.33 -5.58 -17.40
N SER A 96 1.46 -6.41 -18.44
CA SER A 96 1.18 -5.89 -19.77
C SER A 96 -0.28 -5.41 -19.83
N ASN A 97 -0.55 -4.31 -20.52
CA ASN A 97 -1.91 -3.79 -20.63
C ASN A 97 -2.85 -4.80 -21.33
N GLY A 98 -2.29 -5.67 -22.18
CA GLY A 98 -3.00 -6.79 -22.80
C GLY A 98 -3.41 -7.86 -21.79
N THR A 99 -2.49 -8.26 -20.91
CA THR A 99 -2.76 -9.22 -19.83
C THR A 99 -3.81 -8.67 -18.87
N TRP A 100 -3.67 -7.41 -18.44
CA TRP A 100 -4.68 -6.74 -17.62
C TRP A 100 -6.09 -6.83 -18.22
N TYR A 101 -6.19 -6.54 -19.53
CA TYR A 101 -7.44 -6.64 -20.26
C TYR A 101 -7.97 -8.08 -20.31
N GLN A 102 -7.12 -9.04 -20.72
CA GLN A 102 -7.49 -10.44 -20.93
C GLN A 102 -8.06 -11.10 -19.66
N TYR A 103 -7.48 -10.79 -18.49
CA TYR A 103 -7.89 -11.37 -17.21
C TYR A 103 -8.99 -10.55 -16.50
N GLY A 104 -9.56 -9.58 -17.21
CA GLY A 104 -10.76 -8.85 -16.77
C GLY A 104 -10.45 -7.67 -15.84
N GLY A 105 -9.25 -7.15 -15.85
CA GLY A 105 -8.84 -5.99 -15.07
C GLY A 105 -9.59 -4.72 -15.43
N ARG A 106 -9.96 -4.55 -16.71
CA ARG A 106 -10.72 -3.37 -17.19
C ARG A 106 -12.08 -3.16 -16.52
N ARG A 107 -12.61 -4.14 -15.81
CA ARG A 107 -13.80 -3.95 -14.97
C ARG A 107 -13.54 -3.05 -13.77
N PHE A 108 -12.27 -2.88 -13.39
CA PHE A 108 -11.85 -2.07 -12.26
C PHE A 108 -11.31 -0.73 -12.74
N ALA A 109 -10.41 -0.74 -13.71
CA ALA A 109 -9.79 0.46 -14.29
C ALA A 109 -9.27 0.17 -15.70
N PRO A 110 -9.12 1.19 -16.56
CA PRO A 110 -8.51 1.06 -17.88
C PRO A 110 -7.11 0.48 -17.86
N LEU A 111 -6.26 0.96 -16.92
CA LEU A 111 -4.90 0.49 -16.68
C LEU A 111 -4.77 -0.06 -15.26
N ALA A 112 -3.86 -0.99 -15.05
CA ALA A 112 -3.67 -1.60 -13.74
C ALA A 112 -3.23 -0.60 -12.68
N GLY A 113 -2.37 0.36 -12.99
CA GLY A 113 -1.94 1.40 -12.05
C GLY A 113 -3.03 2.38 -11.60
N GLU A 114 -4.19 2.38 -12.26
CA GLU A 114 -5.36 3.15 -11.85
C GLU A 114 -6.30 2.36 -10.94
N ALA A 115 -6.05 1.06 -10.78
CA ALA A 115 -6.81 0.17 -9.90
C ALA A 115 -6.21 0.11 -8.51
N SER A 116 -7.04 -0.18 -7.49
CA SER A 116 -6.52 -0.40 -6.15
C SER A 116 -5.59 -1.64 -6.09
N ARG A 117 -4.67 -1.68 -5.13
CA ARG A 117 -3.75 -2.81 -4.92
C ARG A 117 -4.51 -4.14 -4.80
N ASP A 118 -5.60 -4.18 -4.05
CA ASP A 118 -6.43 -5.37 -3.90
C ASP A 118 -7.05 -5.84 -5.22
N GLN A 119 -7.40 -4.91 -6.11
CA GLN A 119 -7.89 -5.24 -7.45
C GLN A 119 -6.78 -5.79 -8.35
N GLN A 120 -5.59 -5.22 -8.26
CA GLN A 120 -4.41 -5.71 -8.95
C GLN A 120 -4.04 -7.12 -8.47
N ILE A 121 -4.02 -7.37 -7.16
CA ILE A 121 -3.79 -8.69 -6.58
C ILE A 121 -4.80 -9.71 -7.10
N LEU A 122 -6.09 -9.35 -7.13
CA LEU A 122 -7.14 -10.26 -7.61
C LEU A 122 -6.93 -10.65 -9.08
N ILE A 123 -6.49 -9.73 -9.92
CA ILE A 123 -6.14 -10.02 -11.31
C ILE A 123 -4.85 -10.83 -11.40
N GLY A 124 -3.82 -10.46 -10.63
CA GLY A 124 -2.56 -11.21 -10.56
C GLY A 124 -2.80 -12.69 -10.22
N MET A 125 -3.60 -12.97 -9.20
CA MET A 125 -3.96 -14.34 -8.83
C MET A 125 -4.69 -15.12 -9.96
N ARG A 126 -5.38 -14.43 -10.84
CA ARG A 126 -5.97 -15.09 -12.05
C ARG A 126 -4.91 -15.40 -13.09
N VAL A 127 -3.97 -14.47 -13.31
CA VAL A 127 -2.86 -14.64 -14.25
C VAL A 127 -2.00 -15.82 -13.85
N VAL A 128 -1.67 -15.93 -12.57
CA VAL A 128 -0.84 -17.03 -12.03
C VAL A 128 -1.66 -18.30 -11.70
N HIS A 129 -2.91 -18.37 -12.14
CA HIS A 129 -3.80 -19.53 -11.93
C HIS A 129 -3.94 -19.95 -10.46
N GLY A 130 -3.96 -18.97 -9.53
CA GLY A 130 -4.10 -19.22 -8.10
C GLY A 130 -2.83 -19.73 -7.42
N GLN A 131 -1.68 -19.61 -8.05
CA GLN A 131 -0.39 -19.83 -7.40
C GLN A 131 0.03 -18.54 -6.69
N VAL A 132 0.73 -18.68 -5.56
CA VAL A 132 1.39 -17.54 -4.93
C VAL A 132 2.68 -17.31 -5.69
N PRO A 133 3.03 -16.05 -6.02
CA PRO A 133 4.33 -15.74 -6.61
C PRO A 133 5.46 -16.29 -5.75
N ASP A 134 6.49 -16.82 -6.37
CA ASP A 134 7.67 -17.29 -5.68
C ASP A 134 8.36 -16.11 -4.99
N GLN A 135 8.62 -16.22 -3.70
CA GLN A 135 9.28 -15.16 -2.91
C GLN A 135 10.72 -14.89 -3.38
N ASP A 136 11.35 -15.85 -4.05
CA ASP A 136 12.68 -15.73 -4.61
C ASP A 136 12.69 -15.18 -6.04
N GLY A 137 11.54 -15.05 -6.67
CA GLY A 137 11.35 -14.57 -8.03
C GLY A 137 10.54 -13.29 -8.13
N CYS A 138 10.95 -12.42 -9.06
CA CYS A 138 10.24 -11.18 -9.31
C CYS A 138 8.87 -11.41 -9.93
N SER A 139 8.74 -12.38 -10.81
CA SER A 139 7.46 -12.69 -11.42
C SER A 139 7.33 -14.16 -11.75
N PRO A 140 6.13 -14.72 -11.67
CA PRO A 140 5.88 -15.96 -12.38
C PRO A 140 6.05 -15.66 -13.86
N SER A 141 6.85 -16.48 -14.55
CA SER A 141 7.06 -16.35 -15.99
C SER A 141 5.71 -16.26 -16.70
N GLY A 142 5.42 -15.13 -17.37
CA GLY A 142 4.25 -14.99 -18.21
C GLY A 142 3.22 -13.94 -17.85
N TRP A 143 3.64 -12.88 -17.17
CA TRP A 143 2.82 -11.66 -17.07
C TRP A 143 2.42 -11.11 -18.44
#